data_a1299c6a5dda2ce379d635919b2d4366
#
_entry.id   a1299c6a5dda2ce379d635919b2d4366
#
_cell.length_a   1.000
_cell.length_b   1.000
_cell.length_c   1.000
_cell.angle_alpha   90.00
_cell.angle_beta   90.00
_cell.angle_gamma   90.00
#
_symmetry.space_group_name_H-M   'P 1'
#
loop_
_entity.id
_entity.type
_entity.pdbx_description
1 polymer ?
#
loop_
_entity_poly.entity_id
_entity_poly.type
_entity_poly.pdbx_seq_one_letter_code
_entity_poly.pdbx_strand_id
1 'polypeptide(L)'
;VVARAWPLAALLAASPLAAQEVNISGLTDINFGALRPVSEARRAQSVCVFSNLPARGYMVTAQGSGAGGAFVLDAGGAGELRYGVEWSDRPDLDSGMPLQPGQALGGQTSTATDATCGSGPVRTASLVIVIPAADLAAARAAAFSGTLTLTIAPQ
;
A
#
# COMPACT_ATOMS: atom_id res chain seq x y z
N VAL A 1 26.61 -59.09 37.05
CA VAL A 1 26.05 -57.72 37.16
C VAL A 1 25.91 -57.20 35.74
N VAL A 2 24.65 -57.10 35.23
CA VAL A 2 24.35 -56.62 33.87
C VAL A 2 23.78 -55.20 34.01
N ALA A 3 24.54 -54.19 33.53
CA ALA A 3 24.09 -52.83 33.50
C ALA A 3 23.23 -52.60 32.22
N ARG A 4 21.97 -52.26 32.39
CA ARG A 4 21.04 -51.83 31.32
C ARG A 4 21.17 -50.35 31.15
N ALA A 5 21.68 -49.90 30.00
CA ALA A 5 21.61 -48.49 29.57
C ALA A 5 20.27 -48.19 28.88
N TRP A 6 19.54 -47.21 29.38
CA TRP A 6 18.35 -46.68 28.73
C TRP A 6 18.74 -45.50 27.81
N PRO A 7 18.26 -45.48 26.57
CA PRO A 7 18.47 -44.32 25.72
C PRO A 7 17.49 -43.21 26.12
N LEU A 8 18.02 -42.02 26.46
CA LEU A 8 17.22 -40.78 26.56
C LEU A 8 16.84 -40.36 25.15
N ALA A 9 15.58 -40.48 24.80
CA ALA A 9 15.03 -39.87 23.61
C ALA A 9 14.74 -38.40 23.91
N ALA A 10 15.53 -37.50 23.35
CA ALA A 10 15.28 -36.05 23.37
C ALA A 10 14.16 -35.76 22.41
N LEU A 11 12.98 -35.40 22.90
CA LEU A 11 11.90 -34.81 22.08
C LEU A 11 12.27 -33.36 21.74
N LEU A 12 12.64 -33.11 20.49
CA LEU A 12 12.73 -31.78 19.91
C LEU A 12 11.29 -31.29 19.70
N ALA A 13 10.80 -30.40 20.55
CA ALA A 13 9.56 -29.67 20.34
C ALA A 13 9.79 -28.64 19.24
N ALA A 14 9.29 -28.91 18.03
CA ALA A 14 9.22 -27.92 16.97
C ALA A 14 8.17 -26.88 17.36
N SER A 15 8.61 -25.67 17.73
CA SER A 15 7.71 -24.54 17.91
C SER A 15 7.11 -24.17 16.55
N PRO A 16 5.78 -24.00 16.43
CA PRO A 16 5.19 -23.48 15.18
C PRO A 16 5.71 -22.08 14.94
N LEU A 17 6.38 -21.86 13.80
CA LEU A 17 6.65 -20.50 13.32
C LEU A 17 5.28 -19.86 13.07
N ALA A 18 4.94 -18.82 13.83
CA ALA A 18 3.79 -17.99 13.51
C ALA A 18 4.01 -17.38 12.11
N ALA A 19 3.07 -17.59 11.20
CA ALA A 19 3.15 -17.00 9.86
C ALA A 19 3.13 -15.47 9.99
N GLN A 20 4.06 -14.82 9.28
CA GLN A 20 4.05 -13.36 9.15
C GLN A 20 2.87 -12.97 8.28
N GLU A 21 1.98 -12.15 8.81
CA GLU A 21 0.77 -11.70 8.13
C GLU A 21 0.78 -10.19 8.03
N VAL A 22 0.59 -9.71 6.81
CA VAL A 22 0.31 -8.29 6.53
C VAL A 22 -0.88 -8.23 5.60
N ASN A 23 -1.81 -7.33 5.85
CA ASN A 23 -3.02 -7.18 5.07
C ASN A 23 -3.35 -5.69 4.85
N ILE A 24 -3.97 -5.38 3.71
CA ILE A 24 -4.54 -4.07 3.40
C ILE A 24 -6.01 -4.22 3.04
N SER A 25 -6.85 -3.34 3.56
CA SER A 25 -8.27 -3.29 3.27
C SER A 25 -8.81 -1.86 3.26
N GLY A 26 -10.04 -1.68 2.82
CA GLY A 26 -10.67 -0.36 2.74
C GLY A 26 -10.29 0.44 1.50
N LEU A 27 -9.60 -0.17 0.53
CA LEU A 27 -9.36 0.47 -0.77
C LEU A 27 -10.67 0.58 -1.56
N THR A 28 -10.88 1.74 -2.15
CA THR A 28 -12.02 2.04 -3.02
C THR A 28 -11.55 2.78 -4.27
N ASP A 29 -12.38 2.85 -5.28
CA ASP A 29 -12.08 3.63 -6.49
C ASP A 29 -11.93 5.11 -6.15
N ILE A 30 -10.89 5.73 -6.70
CA ILE A 30 -10.63 7.16 -6.55
C ILE A 30 -11.15 7.88 -7.80
N ASN A 31 -12.18 8.71 -7.63
CA ASN A 31 -12.75 9.49 -8.70
C ASN A 31 -12.44 10.97 -8.52
N PHE A 32 -11.78 11.57 -9.48
CA PHE A 32 -11.46 13.00 -9.49
C PHE A 32 -12.60 13.86 -10.04
N GLY A 33 -13.55 13.28 -10.77
CA GLY A 33 -14.59 14.04 -11.47
C GLY A 33 -14.01 14.90 -12.58
N ALA A 34 -14.68 16.01 -12.89
CA ALA A 34 -14.20 16.98 -13.88
C ALA A 34 -13.08 17.84 -13.27
N LEU A 35 -11.90 17.73 -13.83
CA LEU A 35 -10.71 18.48 -13.40
C LEU A 35 -10.54 19.77 -14.20
N ARG A 36 -10.00 20.80 -13.56
CA ARG A 36 -9.63 22.07 -14.18
C ARG A 36 -8.11 22.16 -14.28
N PRO A 37 -7.55 22.58 -15.43
CA PRO A 37 -6.10 22.58 -15.67
C PRO A 37 -5.37 23.77 -15.02
N VAL A 38 -5.93 24.33 -13.96
CA VAL A 38 -5.40 25.55 -13.30
C VAL A 38 -4.72 25.29 -11.96
N SER A 39 -4.88 24.09 -11.40
CA SER A 39 -4.32 23.73 -10.11
C SER A 39 -4.08 22.24 -10.02
N GLU A 40 -3.16 21.85 -9.14
CA GLU A 40 -2.96 20.46 -8.75
C GLU A 40 -4.27 19.85 -8.21
N ALA A 41 -4.52 18.61 -8.60
CA ALA A 41 -5.66 17.86 -8.06
C ALA A 41 -5.16 16.77 -7.12
N ARG A 42 -5.68 16.73 -5.90
CA ARG A 42 -5.37 15.72 -4.88
C ARG A 42 -6.61 14.98 -4.45
N ARG A 43 -6.45 13.68 -4.20
CA ARG A 43 -7.45 12.83 -3.56
C ARG A 43 -6.76 11.90 -2.60
N ALA A 44 -7.20 11.90 -1.36
CA ALA A 44 -6.73 11.00 -0.33
C ALA A 44 -7.83 10.03 0.07
N GLN A 45 -7.45 8.81 0.39
CA GLN A 45 -8.30 7.84 1.08
C GLN A 45 -7.52 7.20 2.21
N SER A 46 -8.19 7.04 3.34
CA SER A 46 -7.63 6.30 4.47
C SER A 46 -7.98 4.82 4.35
N VAL A 47 -6.99 3.98 4.61
CA VAL A 47 -7.08 2.53 4.50
C VAL A 47 -6.66 1.86 5.80
N CYS A 48 -7.03 0.59 5.97
CA CYS A 48 -6.52 -0.25 7.04
C CYS A 48 -5.32 -1.04 6.53
N VAL A 49 -4.18 -0.91 7.20
CA VAL A 49 -3.07 -1.84 7.07
C VAL A 49 -2.88 -2.55 8.39
N PHE A 50 -2.83 -3.87 8.39
CA PHE A 50 -2.54 -4.72 9.54
C PHE A 50 -1.18 -5.38 9.35
N SER A 51 -0.44 -5.54 10.45
CA SER A 51 0.78 -6.33 10.50
C SER A 51 0.86 -7.02 11.86
N ASN A 52 1.05 -8.34 11.86
CA ASN A 52 1.22 -9.14 13.09
C ASN A 52 2.68 -9.27 13.55
N LEU A 53 3.62 -8.58 12.89
CA LEU A 53 5.01 -8.58 13.31
C LEU A 53 5.19 -7.88 14.67
N PRO A 54 6.24 -8.22 15.43
CA PRO A 54 6.48 -7.63 16.75
C PRO A 54 6.53 -6.09 16.74
N ALA A 55 7.15 -5.49 15.72
CA ALA A 55 7.22 -4.03 15.53
C ALA A 55 6.06 -3.48 14.69
N ARG A 56 5.12 -4.35 14.25
CA ARG A 56 4.05 -4.02 13.30
C ARG A 56 4.55 -3.33 12.04
N GLY A 57 5.81 -3.63 11.66
CA GLY A 57 6.47 -3.06 10.49
C GLY A 57 5.93 -3.63 9.18
N TYR A 58 5.89 -2.79 8.15
CA TYR A 58 5.57 -3.19 6.80
C TYR A 58 6.25 -2.28 5.78
N MET A 59 6.31 -2.73 4.53
CA MET A 59 6.70 -1.92 3.39
C MET A 59 5.55 -1.87 2.38
N VAL A 60 5.47 -0.79 1.63
CA VAL A 60 4.49 -0.59 0.57
C VAL A 60 5.19 -0.39 -0.76
N THR A 61 4.69 -1.07 -1.80
CA THR A 61 5.12 -0.90 -3.19
C THR A 61 3.90 -0.57 -4.03
N ALA A 62 4.03 0.39 -4.93
CA ALA A 62 2.97 0.80 -5.84
C ALA A 62 3.39 0.60 -7.29
N GLN A 63 2.46 0.15 -8.13
CA GLN A 63 2.63 0.04 -9.58
C GLN A 63 1.39 0.57 -10.29
N GLY A 64 1.59 1.44 -11.26
CA GLY A 64 0.53 1.92 -12.15
C GLY A 64 0.32 1.00 -13.35
N SER A 65 -0.65 1.34 -14.17
CA SER A 65 -0.99 0.62 -15.42
C SER A 65 -0.11 1.00 -16.62
N GLY A 66 0.76 2.00 -16.47
CA GLY A 66 1.66 2.43 -17.54
C GLY A 66 2.83 1.47 -17.78
N ALA A 67 3.57 1.72 -18.86
CA ALA A 67 4.76 0.94 -19.20
C ALA A 67 5.77 0.93 -18.04
N GLY A 68 6.26 -0.25 -17.67
CA GLY A 68 7.16 -0.40 -16.54
C GLY A 68 6.55 -0.10 -15.17
N GLY A 69 5.22 -0.10 -15.05
CA GLY A 69 4.50 0.23 -13.81
C GLY A 69 4.33 1.72 -13.56
N ALA A 70 4.55 2.57 -14.58
CA ALA A 70 4.44 4.01 -14.46
C ALA A 70 3.04 4.45 -14.00
N PHE A 71 3.01 5.52 -13.23
CA PHE A 71 1.77 6.12 -12.72
C PHE A 71 1.16 7.01 -13.80
N VAL A 72 0.35 6.41 -14.67
CA VAL A 72 -0.37 7.10 -15.74
C VAL A 72 -1.82 6.64 -15.79
N LEU A 73 -2.68 7.58 -16.15
CA LEU A 73 -4.05 7.31 -16.58
C LEU A 73 -4.06 7.40 -18.10
N ASP A 74 -4.77 6.50 -18.75
CA ASP A 74 -4.89 6.42 -20.20
C ASP A 74 -6.27 6.89 -20.66
N ALA A 75 -6.31 7.59 -21.78
CA ALA A 75 -7.53 7.99 -22.47
C ALA A 75 -7.52 7.53 -23.95
N GLY A 76 -6.80 6.43 -24.22
CA GLY A 76 -6.66 5.90 -25.58
C GLY A 76 -6.03 6.93 -26.53
N GLY A 77 -6.70 7.23 -27.63
CA GLY A 77 -6.18 8.18 -28.64
C GLY A 77 -6.01 9.63 -28.17
N ALA A 78 -6.48 10.01 -26.98
CA ALA A 78 -6.29 11.33 -26.40
C ALA A 78 -4.98 11.46 -25.59
N GLY A 79 -4.29 10.32 -25.32
CA GLY A 79 -3.00 10.28 -24.66
C GLY A 79 -3.06 9.87 -23.19
N GLU A 80 -1.96 10.10 -22.49
CA GLU A 80 -1.76 9.71 -21.10
C GLU A 80 -1.73 10.94 -20.18
N LEU A 81 -2.19 10.78 -18.95
CA LEU A 81 -2.12 11.77 -17.87
C LEU A 81 -1.30 11.19 -16.72
N ARG A 82 -0.17 11.80 -16.38
CA ARG A 82 0.69 11.36 -15.27
C ARG A 82 0.10 11.77 -13.94
N TYR A 83 0.33 10.92 -12.94
CA TYR A 83 -0.01 11.21 -11.55
C TYR A 83 1.11 10.77 -10.61
N GLY A 84 1.14 11.35 -9.42
CA GLY A 84 1.97 10.92 -8.30
C GLY A 84 1.17 10.09 -7.32
N VAL A 85 1.87 9.24 -6.58
CA VAL A 85 1.33 8.45 -5.47
C VAL A 85 2.13 8.78 -4.23
N GLU A 86 1.44 9.10 -3.13
CA GLU A 86 2.07 9.32 -1.83
C GLU A 86 1.44 8.38 -0.80
N TRP A 87 2.23 8.00 0.19
CA TRP A 87 1.82 7.11 1.26
C TRP A 87 2.18 7.69 2.64
N SER A 88 1.29 7.50 3.58
CA SER A 88 1.54 7.77 5.00
C SER A 88 1.05 6.59 5.85
N ASP A 89 1.83 6.21 6.87
CA ASP A 89 1.44 5.25 7.91
C ASP A 89 0.53 5.87 8.99
N ARG A 90 -0.10 6.99 8.66
CA ARG A 90 -1.11 7.67 9.48
C ARG A 90 -2.37 7.89 8.64
N PRO A 91 -3.56 7.70 9.23
CA PRO A 91 -4.81 7.96 8.54
C PRO A 91 -5.11 9.46 8.46
N ASP A 92 -6.08 9.78 7.60
CA ASP A 92 -6.71 11.10 7.47
C ASP A 92 -5.72 12.24 7.10
N LEU A 93 -4.66 11.89 6.34
CA LEU A 93 -3.71 12.84 5.77
C LEU A 93 -3.94 12.97 4.26
N ASP A 94 -3.72 14.18 3.75
CA ASP A 94 -3.75 14.54 2.32
C ASP A 94 -2.35 14.67 1.69
N SER A 95 -1.33 14.25 2.44
CA SER A 95 0.07 14.24 2.02
C SER A 95 0.81 13.05 2.64
N GLY A 96 1.92 12.64 2.03
CA GLY A 96 2.72 11.52 2.49
C GLY A 96 4.10 11.48 1.83
N MET A 97 4.78 10.36 2.01
CA MET A 97 6.04 10.08 1.33
C MET A 97 5.75 9.67 -0.13
N PRO A 98 6.43 10.27 -1.12
CA PRO A 98 6.22 9.91 -2.52
C PRO A 98 6.70 8.47 -2.79
N LEU A 99 5.85 7.69 -3.45
CA LEU A 99 6.18 6.37 -3.96
C LEU A 99 6.76 6.47 -5.36
N GLN A 100 7.73 5.62 -5.65
CA GLN A 100 8.22 5.43 -7.01
C GLN A 100 7.67 4.11 -7.56
N PRO A 101 7.33 4.03 -8.85
CA PRO A 101 6.81 2.81 -9.44
C PRO A 101 7.71 1.60 -9.20
N GLY A 102 7.17 0.55 -8.58
CA GLY A 102 7.87 -0.70 -8.30
C GLY A 102 8.93 -0.65 -7.19
N GLN A 103 9.15 0.51 -6.54
CA GLN A 103 10.11 0.62 -5.42
C GLN A 103 9.37 0.52 -4.09
N ALA A 104 9.93 -0.29 -3.18
CA ALA A 104 9.38 -0.46 -1.85
C ALA A 104 9.72 0.74 -0.95
N LEU A 105 8.73 1.32 -0.31
CA LEU A 105 8.88 2.27 0.80
C LEU A 105 8.78 1.49 2.11
N GLY A 106 9.90 1.33 2.79
CA GLY A 106 10.00 0.67 4.11
C GLY A 106 9.83 1.64 5.28
N GLY A 107 10.00 1.11 6.50
CA GLY A 107 9.90 1.89 7.74
C GLY A 107 8.48 2.31 8.11
N GLN A 108 7.47 1.69 7.51
CA GLN A 108 6.08 1.95 7.82
C GLN A 108 5.63 1.09 9.00
N THR A 109 4.75 1.64 9.84
CA THR A 109 4.22 0.93 11.01
C THR A 109 2.69 0.97 11.03
N SER A 110 2.09 -0.12 11.51
CA SER A 110 0.63 -0.22 11.64
C SER A 110 0.19 -0.02 13.09
N THR A 111 -0.95 0.63 13.27
CA THR A 111 -1.64 0.72 14.56
C THR A 111 -2.83 -0.23 14.65
N ALA A 112 -3.15 -1.00 13.59
CA ALA A 112 -4.25 -1.95 13.59
C ALA A 112 -4.03 -3.07 14.63
N THR A 113 -5.09 -3.47 15.29
CA THR A 113 -5.08 -4.53 16.32
C THR A 113 -5.56 -5.88 15.78
N ASP A 114 -6.24 -5.89 14.63
CA ASP A 114 -6.69 -7.09 13.93
C ASP A 114 -6.65 -6.90 12.41
N ALA A 115 -6.67 -8.01 11.67
CA ALA A 115 -6.50 -8.04 10.22
C ALA A 115 -7.63 -7.34 9.44
N THR A 116 -8.78 -7.12 10.06
CA THR A 116 -9.95 -6.48 9.45
C THR A 116 -10.13 -5.04 9.87
N CYS A 117 -9.30 -4.55 10.81
CA CYS A 117 -9.49 -3.28 11.51
C CYS A 117 -10.87 -3.14 12.17
N GLY A 118 -11.49 -4.27 12.56
CA GLY A 118 -12.84 -4.30 13.12
C GLY A 118 -12.91 -3.96 14.60
N SER A 119 -11.82 -4.19 15.36
CA SER A 119 -11.76 -4.02 16.81
C SER A 119 -10.70 -3.02 17.27
N GLY A 120 -10.45 -1.96 16.52
CA GLY A 120 -9.44 -0.95 16.84
C GLY A 120 -9.52 0.23 15.89
N PRO A 121 -8.41 0.90 15.60
CA PRO A 121 -8.41 1.92 14.57
C PRO A 121 -8.84 1.33 13.22
N VAL A 122 -9.98 1.77 12.72
CA VAL A 122 -10.57 1.30 11.44
C VAL A 122 -9.77 1.77 10.22
N ARG A 123 -8.87 2.74 10.42
CA ARG A 123 -7.97 3.30 9.42
C ARG A 123 -6.61 3.54 10.06
N THR A 124 -5.55 3.17 9.36
CA THR A 124 -4.20 3.22 9.91
C THR A 124 -3.18 3.85 8.98
N ALA A 125 -3.56 4.09 7.72
CA ALA A 125 -2.70 4.67 6.70
C ALA A 125 -3.50 5.54 5.74
N SER A 126 -2.82 6.40 4.99
CA SER A 126 -3.38 7.23 3.91
C SER A 126 -2.67 6.96 2.59
N LEU A 127 -3.47 6.73 1.55
CA LEU A 127 -3.06 6.74 0.15
C LEU A 127 -3.47 8.07 -0.47
N VAL A 128 -2.55 8.78 -1.10
CA VAL A 128 -2.83 10.05 -1.76
C VAL A 128 -2.43 9.97 -3.22
N ILE A 129 -3.35 10.33 -4.09
CA ILE A 129 -3.09 10.47 -5.53
C ILE A 129 -3.04 11.95 -5.88
N VAL A 130 -2.00 12.34 -6.62
CA VAL A 130 -1.70 13.72 -6.95
C VAL A 130 -1.57 13.86 -8.46
N ILE A 131 -2.36 14.71 -9.08
CA ILE A 131 -2.22 15.04 -10.50
C ILE A 131 -1.67 16.47 -10.58
N PRO A 132 -0.41 16.65 -11.06
CA PRO A 132 0.22 17.96 -11.13
C PRO A 132 -0.53 18.90 -12.09
N ALA A 133 -0.57 20.17 -11.75
CA ALA A 133 -1.21 21.19 -12.59
C ALA A 133 -0.62 21.26 -14.03
N ALA A 134 0.70 21.03 -14.16
CA ALA A 134 1.37 21.02 -15.45
C ALA A 134 0.89 19.87 -16.35
N ASP A 135 0.68 18.68 -15.78
CA ASP A 135 0.17 17.52 -16.52
C ASP A 135 -1.30 17.74 -16.92
N LEU A 136 -2.11 18.32 -16.01
CA LEU A 136 -3.50 18.69 -16.31
C LEU A 136 -3.59 19.74 -17.42
N ALA A 137 -2.69 20.72 -17.42
CA ALA A 137 -2.65 21.77 -18.46
C ALA A 137 -2.24 21.23 -19.84
N ALA A 138 -1.41 20.18 -19.87
CA ALA A 138 -0.96 19.53 -21.09
C ALA A 138 -1.97 18.48 -21.61
N ALA A 139 -2.86 17.99 -20.75
CA ALA A 139 -3.83 16.96 -21.11
C ALA A 139 -4.93 17.50 -22.05
N ARG A 140 -5.33 16.68 -23.02
CA ARG A 140 -6.54 16.94 -23.82
C ARG A 140 -7.78 16.59 -23.01
N ALA A 141 -8.89 17.27 -23.28
CA ALA A 141 -10.16 16.95 -22.65
C ALA A 141 -10.61 15.55 -23.07
N ALA A 142 -10.59 14.60 -22.10
CA ALA A 142 -10.96 13.21 -22.31
C ALA A 142 -11.32 12.56 -20.97
N ALA A 143 -11.87 11.36 -21.01
CA ALA A 143 -12.04 10.49 -19.85
C ALA A 143 -10.76 9.66 -19.67
N PHE A 144 -10.03 9.94 -18.62
CA PHE A 144 -8.81 9.22 -18.24
C PHE A 144 -9.12 8.15 -17.18
N SER A 145 -8.54 6.98 -17.34
CA SER A 145 -8.67 5.89 -16.36
C SER A 145 -7.36 5.11 -16.25
N GLY A 146 -7.17 4.42 -15.13
CA GLY A 146 -6.00 3.56 -14.91
C GLY A 146 -6.16 2.74 -13.64
N THR A 147 -5.27 1.78 -13.45
CA THR A 147 -5.22 0.92 -12.28
C THR A 147 -3.95 1.20 -11.50
N LEU A 148 -4.08 1.33 -10.19
CA LEU A 148 -2.97 1.36 -9.25
C LEU A 148 -3.00 0.06 -8.44
N THR A 149 -1.91 -0.70 -8.50
CA THR A 149 -1.71 -1.90 -7.69
C THR A 149 -0.83 -1.55 -6.50
N LEU A 150 -1.30 -1.84 -5.30
CA LEU A 150 -0.53 -1.73 -4.06
C LEU A 150 -0.17 -3.12 -3.55
N THR A 151 1.08 -3.30 -3.19
CA THR A 151 1.60 -4.50 -2.53
C THR A 151 2.13 -4.12 -1.16
N ILE A 152 1.65 -4.79 -0.13
CA ILE A 152 2.13 -4.65 1.24
C ILE A 152 2.91 -5.90 1.60
N ALA A 153 4.10 -5.73 2.18
CA ALA A 153 4.96 -6.83 2.59
C ALA A 153 5.46 -6.64 4.03
N PRO A 154 5.77 -7.72 4.76
CA PRO A 154 6.40 -7.65 6.07
C PRO A 154 7.76 -6.94 6.03
N GLN A 155 8.11 -6.24 7.10
CA GLN A 155 9.42 -5.63 7.29
C GLN A 155 9.97 -5.92 8.68
#